data_eabc9e49235dc23c6184461a683716c6
#
_entry.id   eabc9e49235dc23c6184461a683716c6
#
_cell.length_a   1.000
_cell.length_b   1.000
_cell.length_c   1.000
_cell.angle_alpha   90.00
_cell.angle_beta   90.00
_cell.angle_gamma   90.00
#
_symmetry.space_group_name_H-M   'P 1'
#
loop_
_entity.id
_entity.type
_entity.pdbx_description
1 polymer ?
#
loop_
_entity_poly.entity_id
_entity_poly.type
_entity_poly.pdbx_seq_one_letter_code
_entity_poly.pdbx_strand_id
1 'polypeptide(L)'
;NSMYDTYVSIDLETTGLNPKRDRIIEIGAIRVEQGQIVEEFSTFVDPGRKLEERITELTGIRDEDLADAPQLDEVFPKLLEFMGELPLLGHSILFDYSFLKKAAVDRKITFERSAVDTLQIARRYLPELPHRNLEYLCRYYEIPHHAHRALEDAKATDRLFRKLIELFYREETGGQASTE
;
A
#
# COMPACT_ATOMS: atom_id res chain seq x y z
N ASN A 1 -20.56 -2.23 0.48
CA ASN A 1 -20.00 -3.56 0.47
C ASN A 1 -19.43 -3.92 -0.88
N SER A 2 -18.70 -3.05 -1.43
CA SER A 2 -18.03 -3.30 -2.69
C SER A 2 -16.56 -3.05 -2.47
N MET A 3 -15.77 -3.36 -3.49
CA MET A 3 -14.35 -3.08 -3.44
C MET A 3 -14.07 -1.57 -3.45
N TYR A 4 -15.11 -0.73 -3.61
CA TYR A 4 -14.94 0.71 -3.55
C TYR A 4 -15.02 1.26 -2.13
N ASP A 5 -15.53 0.48 -1.17
CA ASP A 5 -15.65 0.96 0.20
C ASP A 5 -15.20 -0.05 1.25
N THR A 6 -14.78 -1.25 0.83
CA THR A 6 -14.35 -2.30 1.76
C THR A 6 -13.12 -2.98 1.18
N TYR A 7 -11.97 -2.78 1.81
CA TYR A 7 -10.69 -3.22 1.29
C TYR A 7 -9.60 -3.04 2.35
N VAL A 8 -8.41 -3.53 2.05
CA VAL A 8 -7.21 -3.25 2.84
C VAL A 8 -6.28 -2.42 1.97
N SER A 9 -5.98 -1.21 2.40
CA SER A 9 -4.94 -0.40 1.75
C SER A 9 -3.62 -0.77 2.39
N ILE A 10 -2.63 -1.13 1.59
CA ILE A 10 -1.37 -1.64 2.10
C ILE A 10 -0.19 -1.01 1.36
N ASP A 11 0.88 -0.79 2.10
CA ASP A 11 2.15 -0.35 1.55
C ASP A 11 3.27 -1.07 2.27
N LEU A 12 4.30 -1.45 1.51
CA LEU A 12 5.47 -2.12 2.04
C LEU A 12 6.70 -1.29 1.73
N GLU A 13 7.65 -1.25 2.69
CA GLU A 13 9.01 -0.81 2.39
C GLU A 13 9.87 -2.04 2.34
N THR A 14 10.79 -2.09 1.36
CA THR A 14 11.60 -3.26 1.09
C THR A 14 13.04 -2.86 0.85
N THR A 15 13.94 -3.84 0.83
CA THR A 15 15.36 -3.59 0.56
C THR A 15 15.67 -3.48 -0.93
N GLY A 16 14.66 -3.63 -1.79
CA GLY A 16 14.85 -3.52 -3.23
C GLY A 16 13.63 -3.98 -3.98
N LEU A 17 13.77 -4.19 -5.28
CA LEU A 17 12.64 -4.42 -6.17
C LEU A 17 12.36 -5.88 -6.48
N ASN A 18 13.26 -6.79 -6.12
CA ASN A 18 13.15 -8.19 -6.51
C ASN A 18 12.69 -9.03 -5.33
N PRO A 19 11.43 -9.53 -5.34
CA PRO A 19 10.91 -10.28 -4.20
C PRO A 19 11.66 -11.58 -3.93
N LYS A 20 12.45 -12.09 -4.90
CA LYS A 20 13.24 -13.29 -4.69
C LYS A 20 14.49 -13.05 -3.86
N ARG A 21 15.01 -11.81 -3.86
CA ARG A 21 16.26 -11.47 -3.18
C ARG A 21 16.07 -10.46 -2.07
N ASP A 22 15.10 -9.59 -2.23
CA ASP A 22 14.95 -8.48 -1.32
C ASP A 22 13.94 -8.82 -0.23
N ARG A 23 13.97 -8.04 0.83
CA ARG A 23 13.22 -8.34 2.03
C ARG A 23 12.30 -7.20 2.39
N ILE A 24 11.15 -7.54 2.97
CA ILE A 24 10.23 -6.57 3.55
C ILE A 24 10.87 -6.04 4.83
N ILE A 25 10.85 -4.72 5.03
CA ILE A 25 11.38 -4.10 6.24
C ILE A 25 10.35 -3.24 6.97
N GLU A 26 9.24 -2.90 6.31
CA GLU A 26 8.14 -2.24 7.01
C GLU A 26 6.83 -2.60 6.32
N ILE A 27 5.78 -2.77 7.12
CA ILE A 27 4.43 -3.03 6.62
C ILE A 27 3.52 -2.01 7.24
N GLY A 28 2.73 -1.33 6.40
CA GLY A 28 1.67 -0.45 6.85
C GLY A 28 0.39 -0.77 6.13
N ALA A 29 -0.70 -0.93 6.87
CA ALA A 29 -1.97 -1.26 6.25
C ALA A 29 -3.11 -0.71 7.10
N ILE A 30 -4.20 -0.38 6.42
CA ILE A 30 -5.46 -0.03 7.09
C ILE A 30 -6.56 -0.90 6.51
N ARG A 31 -7.48 -1.32 7.38
CA ARG A 31 -8.67 -2.02 6.92
C ARG A 31 -9.82 -1.03 6.89
N VAL A 32 -10.47 -0.94 5.73
CA VAL A 32 -11.56 -0.01 5.48
C VAL A 32 -12.81 -0.84 5.24
N GLU A 33 -13.86 -0.57 6.00
CA GLU A 33 -15.13 -1.25 5.85
C GLU A 33 -16.22 -0.20 5.78
N GLN A 34 -17.01 -0.26 4.71
CA GLN A 34 -18.08 0.70 4.46
C GLN A 34 -17.56 2.13 4.51
N GLY A 35 -16.38 2.33 3.93
CA GLY A 35 -15.77 3.64 3.82
C GLY A 35 -15.12 4.18 5.10
N GLN A 36 -15.05 3.37 6.15
CA GLN A 36 -14.48 3.80 7.44
C GLN A 36 -13.24 2.98 7.76
N ILE A 37 -12.21 3.62 8.28
CA ILE A 37 -11.02 2.92 8.75
C ILE A 37 -11.39 2.26 10.07
N VAL A 38 -11.35 0.92 10.09
CA VAL A 38 -11.74 0.17 11.28
C VAL A 38 -10.54 -0.38 12.06
N GLU A 39 -9.39 -0.51 11.39
CA GLU A 39 -8.21 -1.05 12.06
C GLU A 39 -6.94 -0.68 11.30
N GLU A 40 -5.83 -0.55 12.02
CA GLU A 40 -4.52 -0.25 11.44
C GLU A 40 -3.53 -1.35 11.79
N PHE A 41 -2.57 -1.57 10.90
CA PHE A 41 -1.48 -2.51 11.09
C PHE A 41 -0.19 -1.81 10.70
N SER A 42 0.78 -1.76 11.62
CA SER A 42 2.03 -1.07 11.35
C SER A 42 3.14 -1.77 12.10
N THR A 43 4.18 -2.20 11.39
CA THR A 43 5.32 -2.83 12.04
C THR A 43 6.56 -2.73 11.15
N PHE A 44 7.71 -2.55 11.77
CA PHE A 44 8.98 -2.86 11.11
C PHE A 44 9.14 -4.38 11.07
N VAL A 45 9.98 -4.85 10.16
CA VAL A 45 10.31 -6.27 10.03
C VAL A 45 11.81 -6.40 9.93
N ASP A 46 12.38 -7.26 10.76
CA ASP A 46 13.82 -7.52 10.73
C ASP A 46 14.16 -8.36 9.50
N PRO A 47 14.96 -7.83 8.56
CA PRO A 47 15.31 -8.56 7.34
C PRO A 47 16.41 -9.59 7.55
N GLY A 48 17.05 -9.63 8.73
CA GLY A 48 18.13 -10.56 9.01
C GLY A 48 19.44 -10.17 8.36
N ARG A 49 19.58 -8.93 7.94
CA ARG A 49 20.80 -8.42 7.31
C ARG A 49 20.86 -6.91 7.48
N LYS A 50 22.05 -6.36 7.32
CA LYS A 50 22.20 -4.90 7.38
C LYS A 50 21.62 -4.27 6.11
N LEU A 51 21.08 -3.06 6.27
CA LEU A 51 20.57 -2.30 5.15
C LEU A 51 21.73 -1.67 4.37
N GLU A 52 21.60 -1.68 3.05
CA GLU A 52 22.49 -0.87 2.22
C GLU A 52 22.18 0.61 2.46
N GLU A 53 23.21 1.44 2.42
CA GLU A 53 23.04 2.86 2.70
C GLU A 53 21.98 3.51 1.81
N ARG A 54 21.89 3.11 0.54
CA ARG A 54 20.91 3.68 -0.37
C ARG A 54 19.48 3.43 0.09
N ILE A 55 19.24 2.32 0.79
CA ILE A 55 17.89 2.02 1.29
C ILE A 55 17.55 2.96 2.45
N THR A 56 18.50 3.17 3.35
CA THR A 56 18.31 4.12 4.43
C THR A 56 18.06 5.53 3.89
N GLU A 57 18.82 5.93 2.87
CA GLU A 57 18.63 7.24 2.25
C GLU A 57 17.26 7.36 1.61
N LEU A 58 16.79 6.30 0.98
CA LEU A 58 15.50 6.31 0.29
C LEU A 58 14.32 6.28 1.25
N THR A 59 14.39 5.45 2.29
CA THR A 59 13.25 5.17 3.16
C THR A 59 13.32 5.88 4.50
N GLY A 60 14.50 6.32 4.91
CA GLY A 60 14.71 6.85 6.26
C GLY A 60 14.82 5.79 7.33
N ILE A 61 14.67 4.51 6.98
CA ILE A 61 14.76 3.41 7.93
C ILE A 61 16.23 3.06 8.13
N ARG A 62 16.64 2.91 9.38
CA ARG A 62 18.02 2.59 9.74
C ARG A 62 18.09 1.23 10.41
N ASP A 63 19.31 0.67 10.47
CA ASP A 63 19.50 -0.63 11.13
C ASP A 63 19.01 -0.61 12.57
N GLU A 64 19.15 0.51 13.29
CA GLU A 64 18.68 0.64 14.65
C GLU A 64 17.17 0.46 14.76
N ASP A 65 16.44 0.91 13.75
CA ASP A 65 14.98 0.77 13.75
C ASP A 65 14.55 -0.68 13.63
N LEU A 66 15.39 -1.51 13.03
CA LEU A 66 15.06 -2.91 12.75
C LEU A 66 15.66 -3.88 13.77
N ALA A 67 16.51 -3.39 14.69
CA ALA A 67 17.28 -4.25 15.57
C ALA A 67 16.40 -5.14 16.45
N ASP A 68 15.28 -4.58 16.93
CA ASP A 68 14.37 -5.32 17.82
C ASP A 68 13.05 -5.64 17.13
N ALA A 69 13.01 -5.50 15.80
CA ALA A 69 11.78 -5.76 15.06
C ALA A 69 11.53 -7.26 14.94
N PRO A 70 10.26 -7.67 14.84
CA PRO A 70 9.94 -9.08 14.63
C PRO A 70 10.36 -9.52 13.23
N GLN A 71 10.57 -10.82 13.08
CA GLN A 71 10.86 -11.41 11.78
C GLN A 71 9.55 -11.67 11.03
N LEU A 72 9.66 -11.82 9.70
CA LEU A 72 8.49 -12.01 8.87
C LEU A 72 7.70 -13.26 9.24
N ASP A 73 8.38 -14.31 9.72
CA ASP A 73 7.69 -15.53 10.15
C ASP A 73 6.69 -15.25 11.29
N GLU A 74 7.00 -14.29 12.15
CA GLU A 74 6.09 -13.91 13.22
C GLU A 74 5.00 -12.97 12.73
N VAL A 75 5.36 -12.06 11.83
CA VAL A 75 4.46 -10.99 11.38
C VAL A 75 3.43 -11.49 10.37
N PHE A 76 3.84 -12.38 9.46
CA PHE A 76 3.01 -12.71 8.31
C PHE A 76 1.66 -13.34 8.69
N PRO A 77 1.60 -14.28 9.65
CA PRO A 77 0.29 -14.80 10.07
C PRO A 77 -0.62 -13.72 10.65
N LYS A 78 -0.04 -12.76 11.38
CA LYS A 78 -0.83 -11.65 11.94
C LYS A 78 -1.36 -10.74 10.83
N LEU A 79 -0.54 -10.51 9.81
CA LEU A 79 -0.96 -9.71 8.67
C LEU A 79 -2.09 -10.40 7.90
N LEU A 80 -1.98 -11.71 7.70
CA LEU A 80 -3.03 -12.47 7.03
C LEU A 80 -4.35 -12.39 7.79
N GLU A 81 -4.30 -12.50 9.10
CA GLU A 81 -5.49 -12.38 9.93
C GLU A 81 -6.08 -10.98 9.81
N PHE A 82 -5.22 -9.97 9.83
CA PHE A 82 -5.65 -8.58 9.68
C PHE A 82 -6.36 -8.36 8.33
N MET A 83 -5.79 -8.90 7.25
CA MET A 83 -6.33 -8.70 5.91
C MET A 83 -7.62 -9.47 5.66
N GLY A 84 -7.78 -10.62 6.31
CA GLY A 84 -8.89 -11.52 6.01
C GLY A 84 -8.90 -11.87 4.54
N GLU A 85 -10.09 -11.84 3.94
CA GLU A 85 -10.26 -12.13 2.51
C GLU A 85 -10.54 -10.88 1.69
N LEU A 86 -10.31 -9.71 2.27
CA LEU A 86 -10.66 -8.45 1.60
C LEU A 86 -9.74 -8.18 0.41
N PRO A 87 -10.25 -7.48 -0.60
CA PRO A 87 -9.38 -7.03 -1.70
C PRO A 87 -8.35 -6.03 -1.20
N LEU A 88 -7.24 -5.94 -1.93
CA LEU A 88 -6.15 -5.04 -1.59
C LEU A 88 -6.20 -3.78 -2.43
N LEU A 89 -5.80 -2.68 -1.83
CA LEU A 89 -5.62 -1.41 -2.50
C LEU A 89 -4.18 -0.98 -2.31
N GLY A 90 -3.56 -0.48 -3.36
CA GLY A 90 -2.22 0.06 -3.23
C GLY A 90 -1.87 0.95 -4.41
N HIS A 91 -0.83 1.73 -4.24
CA HIS A 91 -0.29 2.53 -5.32
C HIS A 91 0.88 1.74 -5.90
N SER A 92 0.70 1.19 -7.09
CA SER A 92 1.60 0.19 -7.68
C SER A 92 1.48 -1.14 -6.92
N ILE A 93 0.24 -1.59 -6.72
CA ILE A 93 -0.06 -2.73 -5.84
C ILE A 93 0.63 -4.03 -6.28
N LEU A 94 0.92 -4.19 -7.57
CA LEU A 94 1.57 -5.41 -8.04
C LEU A 94 2.95 -5.60 -7.41
N PHE A 95 3.63 -4.50 -7.10
CA PHE A 95 4.91 -4.58 -6.39
C PHE A 95 4.70 -5.19 -5.00
N ASP A 96 3.77 -4.63 -4.23
CA ASP A 96 3.50 -5.13 -2.87
C ASP A 96 2.97 -6.56 -2.92
N TYR A 97 2.08 -6.82 -3.86
CA TYR A 97 1.50 -8.15 -4.02
C TYR A 97 2.57 -9.20 -4.29
N SER A 98 3.58 -8.85 -5.10
CA SER A 98 4.65 -9.80 -5.42
C SER A 98 5.44 -10.21 -4.19
N PHE A 99 5.67 -9.28 -3.27
CA PHE A 99 6.38 -9.59 -2.02
C PHE A 99 5.49 -10.41 -1.09
N LEU A 100 4.21 -10.09 -1.01
CA LEU A 100 3.28 -10.86 -0.18
C LEU A 100 3.11 -12.29 -0.72
N LYS A 101 3.02 -12.40 -2.04
CA LYS A 101 2.89 -13.72 -2.68
C LYS A 101 4.13 -14.56 -2.43
N LYS A 102 5.32 -13.98 -2.55
CA LYS A 102 6.56 -14.69 -2.28
C LYS A 102 6.62 -15.16 -0.83
N ALA A 103 6.21 -14.30 0.09
CA ALA A 103 6.16 -14.66 1.51
C ALA A 103 5.22 -15.85 1.74
N ALA A 104 4.08 -15.86 1.07
CA ALA A 104 3.11 -16.94 1.20
C ALA A 104 3.65 -18.25 0.59
N VAL A 105 4.23 -18.14 -0.61
CA VAL A 105 4.77 -19.32 -1.30
C VAL A 105 5.87 -19.98 -0.46
N ASP A 106 6.76 -19.17 0.10
CA ASP A 106 7.85 -19.67 0.94
C ASP A 106 7.32 -20.41 2.18
N ARG A 107 6.12 -20.05 2.62
CA ARG A 107 5.49 -20.66 3.81
C ARG A 107 4.42 -21.67 3.47
N LYS A 108 4.27 -21.98 2.17
CA LYS A 108 3.29 -22.94 1.67
C LYS A 108 1.87 -22.54 2.04
N ILE A 109 1.60 -21.27 1.96
CA ILE A 109 0.28 -20.69 2.23
C ILE A 109 -0.31 -20.24 0.91
N THR A 110 -1.57 -20.59 0.66
CA THR A 110 -2.29 -20.10 -0.51
C THR A 110 -2.67 -18.64 -0.26
N PHE A 111 -2.29 -17.76 -1.18
CA PHE A 111 -2.58 -16.33 -1.06
C PHE A 111 -3.03 -15.80 -2.41
N GLU A 112 -4.31 -15.47 -2.49
CA GLU A 112 -4.90 -14.89 -3.69
C GLU A 112 -5.86 -13.80 -3.24
N ARG A 113 -5.69 -12.60 -3.77
CA ARG A 113 -6.57 -11.47 -3.46
C ARG A 113 -6.82 -10.67 -4.72
N SER A 114 -8.04 -10.15 -4.85
CA SER A 114 -8.30 -9.09 -5.83
C SER A 114 -7.55 -7.84 -5.40
N ALA A 115 -7.13 -7.05 -6.36
CA ALA A 115 -6.36 -5.85 -6.05
C ALA A 115 -6.79 -4.69 -6.94
N VAL A 116 -6.76 -3.49 -6.37
CA VAL A 116 -7.05 -2.25 -7.08
C VAL A 116 -5.79 -1.39 -6.98
N ASP A 117 -5.37 -0.84 -8.11
CA ASP A 117 -4.13 -0.07 -8.21
C ASP A 117 -4.44 1.38 -8.52
N THR A 118 -4.21 2.26 -7.54
CA THR A 118 -4.45 3.70 -7.74
C THR A 118 -3.54 4.28 -8.82
N LEU A 119 -2.37 3.69 -9.05
CA LEU A 119 -1.49 4.16 -10.13
C LEU A 119 -2.15 3.92 -11.49
N GLN A 120 -2.75 2.75 -11.70
CA GLN A 120 -3.42 2.43 -12.96
C GLN A 120 -4.64 3.33 -13.16
N ILE A 121 -5.39 3.60 -12.10
CA ILE A 121 -6.53 4.50 -12.19
C ILE A 121 -6.05 5.90 -12.55
N ALA A 122 -4.98 6.38 -11.91
CA ALA A 122 -4.43 7.70 -12.22
C ALA A 122 -3.95 7.79 -13.66
N ARG A 123 -3.34 6.72 -14.19
CA ARG A 123 -2.91 6.69 -15.58
C ARG A 123 -4.09 6.85 -16.55
N ARG A 124 -5.21 6.24 -16.20
CA ARG A 124 -6.40 6.32 -17.04
C ARG A 124 -7.07 7.69 -16.99
N TYR A 125 -7.23 8.26 -15.80
CA TYR A 125 -8.05 9.46 -15.63
C TYR A 125 -7.25 10.74 -15.50
N LEU A 126 -5.93 10.66 -15.32
CA LEU A 126 -5.04 11.82 -15.19
C LEU A 126 -3.83 11.70 -16.10
N PRO A 127 -4.05 11.39 -17.41
CA PRO A 127 -2.91 11.16 -18.30
C PRO A 127 -2.11 12.43 -18.58
N GLU A 128 -2.72 13.60 -18.39
CA GLU A 128 -2.05 14.87 -18.68
C GLU A 128 -1.08 15.31 -17.58
N LEU A 129 -1.13 14.71 -16.39
CA LEU A 129 -0.22 15.09 -15.33
C LEU A 129 1.20 14.60 -15.64
N PRO A 130 2.23 15.39 -15.29
CA PRO A 130 3.62 14.99 -15.58
C PRO A 130 4.09 13.81 -14.75
N HIS A 131 3.52 13.61 -13.56
CA HIS A 131 3.89 12.50 -12.68
C HIS A 131 2.66 11.90 -12.04
N ARG A 132 2.74 10.62 -11.69
CA ARG A 132 1.63 9.93 -11.04
C ARG A 132 2.12 9.08 -9.88
N ASN A 133 3.30 9.42 -9.31
CA ASN A 133 3.72 8.79 -8.07
C ASN A 133 2.86 9.31 -6.92
N LEU A 134 2.86 8.58 -5.81
CA LEU A 134 1.98 8.89 -4.69
C LEU A 134 2.23 10.28 -4.14
N GLU A 135 3.49 10.65 -3.98
CA GLU A 135 3.83 11.96 -3.43
C GLU A 135 3.30 13.10 -4.28
N TYR A 136 3.49 12.99 -5.60
CA TYR A 136 3.01 14.02 -6.52
C TYR A 136 1.48 14.14 -6.47
N LEU A 137 0.79 12.99 -6.52
CA LEU A 137 -0.68 13.00 -6.52
C LEU A 137 -1.24 13.52 -5.21
N CYS A 138 -0.59 13.22 -4.09
CA CYS A 138 -1.01 13.76 -2.81
C CYS A 138 -0.89 15.28 -2.79
N ARG A 139 0.21 15.82 -3.32
CA ARG A 139 0.35 17.28 -3.42
C ARG A 139 -0.71 17.87 -4.34
N TYR A 140 -0.95 17.20 -5.46
CA TYR A 140 -1.94 17.67 -6.42
C TYR A 140 -3.34 17.79 -5.80
N TYR A 141 -3.71 16.82 -4.97
CA TYR A 141 -5.02 16.81 -4.31
C TYR A 141 -4.99 17.38 -2.90
N GLU A 142 -3.86 17.94 -2.47
CA GLU A 142 -3.69 18.52 -1.14
C GLU A 142 -3.99 17.51 -0.03
N ILE A 143 -3.55 16.28 -0.24
CA ILE A 143 -3.66 15.21 0.75
C ILE A 143 -2.43 15.26 1.65
N PRO A 144 -2.60 15.36 2.98
CA PRO A 144 -1.44 15.30 3.89
C PRO A 144 -0.71 13.98 3.72
N HIS A 145 0.62 14.06 3.62
CA HIS A 145 1.41 12.86 3.35
C HIS A 145 2.80 12.98 3.95
N HIS A 146 3.14 12.02 4.80
CA HIS A 146 4.49 11.86 5.34
C HIS A 146 5.13 10.69 4.60
N ALA A 147 5.84 10.99 3.52
CA ALA A 147 6.42 9.98 2.65
C ALA A 147 7.35 9.04 3.41
N HIS A 148 7.44 7.80 2.91
CA HIS A 148 8.39 6.77 3.36
C HIS A 148 8.08 6.14 4.73
N ARG A 149 6.89 6.36 5.28
CA ARG A 149 6.39 5.56 6.39
C ARG A 149 5.23 4.76 5.83
N ALA A 150 5.32 3.45 5.92
CA ALA A 150 4.39 2.56 5.24
C ALA A 150 2.93 2.81 5.64
N LEU A 151 2.66 3.00 6.92
CA LEU A 151 1.29 3.26 7.36
C LEU A 151 0.76 4.58 6.79
N GLU A 152 1.60 5.62 6.79
CA GLU A 152 1.18 6.91 6.25
C GLU A 152 0.94 6.83 4.74
N ASP A 153 1.75 6.03 4.04
CA ASP A 153 1.55 5.81 2.61
C ASP A 153 0.25 5.05 2.35
N ALA A 154 -0.07 4.06 3.18
CA ALA A 154 -1.33 3.32 3.05
C ALA A 154 -2.54 4.23 3.28
N LYS A 155 -2.45 5.12 4.27
CA LYS A 155 -3.52 6.09 4.53
C LYS A 155 -3.66 7.09 3.40
N ALA A 156 -2.54 7.58 2.87
CA ALA A 156 -2.55 8.52 1.76
C ALA A 156 -3.14 7.88 0.51
N THR A 157 -2.80 6.62 0.27
CA THR A 157 -3.34 5.87 -0.87
C THR A 157 -4.86 5.74 -0.77
N ASP A 158 -5.37 5.48 0.44
CA ASP A 158 -6.81 5.43 0.67
C ASP A 158 -7.48 6.76 0.33
N ARG A 159 -6.90 7.87 0.80
CA ARG A 159 -7.45 9.20 0.50
C ARG A 159 -7.38 9.51 -0.99
N LEU A 160 -6.29 9.14 -1.63
CA LEU A 160 -6.15 9.31 -3.07
C LEU A 160 -7.20 8.50 -3.81
N PHE A 161 -7.42 7.26 -3.38
CA PHE A 161 -8.42 6.40 -4.01
C PHE A 161 -9.80 7.05 -3.99
N ARG A 162 -10.17 7.65 -2.88
CA ARG A 162 -11.47 8.33 -2.77
C ARG A 162 -11.58 9.49 -3.75
N LYS A 163 -10.50 10.24 -3.95
CA LYS A 163 -10.49 11.31 -4.94
C LYS A 163 -10.61 10.75 -6.36
N LEU A 164 -9.93 9.65 -6.64
CA LEU A 164 -9.99 9.04 -7.97
C LEU A 164 -11.36 8.42 -8.26
N ILE A 165 -12.00 7.84 -7.25
CA ILE A 165 -13.36 7.31 -7.40
C ILE A 165 -14.33 8.43 -7.76
N GLU A 166 -14.19 9.60 -7.12
CA GLU A 166 -14.99 10.77 -7.45
C GLU A 166 -14.80 11.15 -8.92
N LEU A 167 -13.56 11.17 -9.39
CA LEU A 167 -13.25 11.50 -10.77
C LEU A 167 -13.81 10.46 -11.73
N PHE A 168 -13.63 9.18 -11.40
CA PHE A 168 -14.20 8.08 -12.17
C PHE A 168 -15.72 8.21 -12.29
N TYR A 169 -16.37 8.49 -11.19
CA TYR A 169 -17.84 8.63 -11.18
C TYR A 169 -18.30 9.77 -12.10
N ARG A 170 -17.61 10.89 -12.05
CA ARG A 170 -17.93 12.03 -12.92
C ARG A 170 -17.79 11.68 -14.37
N GLU A 171 -16.71 10.98 -14.72
CA GLU A 171 -16.45 10.60 -16.09
C GLU A 171 -17.52 9.64 -16.61
N GLU A 172 -17.89 8.65 -15.80
CA GLU A 172 -18.85 7.63 -16.21
C GLU A 172 -20.29 8.17 -16.24
N THR A 173 -20.60 9.18 -15.48
CA THR A 173 -21.94 9.75 -15.41
C THR A 173 -22.09 11.08 -16.14
N GLY A 174 -21.05 11.50 -16.88
CA GLY A 174 -21.10 12.77 -17.59
C GLY A 174 -21.04 13.97 -16.68
N GLY A 175 -20.48 13.80 -15.47
CA GLY A 175 -20.27 14.91 -14.56
C GLY A 175 -21.42 15.18 -13.61
N GLN A 176 -22.47 14.37 -13.63
CA GLN A 176 -23.67 14.63 -12.82
C GLN A 176 -23.47 14.32 -11.33
N ALA A 177 -22.49 13.51 -11.00
CA ALA A 177 -22.29 13.08 -9.62
C ALA A 177 -22.00 14.25 -8.69
N SER A 178 -21.34 15.28 -9.19
CA SER A 178 -20.92 16.41 -8.34
C SER A 178 -22.07 17.29 -7.89
N THR A 179 -23.26 17.09 -8.42
CA THR A 179 -24.42 17.91 -8.03
C THR A 179 -25.21 17.31 -6.88
N GLU A 180 -24.81 16.11 -6.48
CA GLU A 180 -25.47 15.44 -5.37
C GLU A 180 -24.81 15.77 -4.02
#